data_f7d8e03d49ae9c1fa24832177f0e888c
#
_entry.id   f7d8e03d49ae9c1fa24832177f0e888c
#
_cell.length_a   1.000
_cell.length_b   1.000
_cell.length_c   1.000
_cell.angle_alpha   90.00
_cell.angle_beta   90.00
_cell.angle_gamma   90.00
#
_symmetry.space_group_name_H-M   'P 1'
#
loop_
_entity.id
_entity.type
_entity.pdbx_description
1 polymer ?
#
loop_
_entity_poly.entity_id
_entity_poly.type
_entity_poly.pdbx_seq_one_letter_code
_entity_poly.pdbx_strand_id
1 'polypeptide(L)'
;MVYGMSAAQIFLTLVIYGFFLAVPVVIVVAAVLLVRRLLAERRLAAKPEVARSRKSLAQVLRAHREEAHMTQELVAQHMGVSRQAVSKWESGATEPSTTNLMELARLYGTTAADLLREVEGWVP
;
A
#
# COMPACT_ATOMS: atom_id res chain seq x y z
N MET A 1 18.29 -65.62 -0.01
CA MET A 1 19.23 -64.75 -0.77
C MET A 1 18.92 -63.31 -0.43
N VAL A 2 19.73 -62.72 0.43
CA VAL A 2 19.62 -61.31 0.74
C VAL A 2 20.47 -60.60 -0.30
N TYR A 3 19.84 -59.99 -1.31
CA TYR A 3 20.54 -59.13 -2.25
C TYR A 3 20.96 -57.86 -1.51
N GLY A 4 22.15 -57.85 -0.99
CA GLY A 4 22.78 -56.65 -0.45
C GLY A 4 22.98 -55.65 -1.59
N MET A 5 22.26 -54.54 -1.57
CA MET A 5 22.51 -53.42 -2.50
C MET A 5 23.96 -52.99 -2.38
N SER A 6 24.65 -52.88 -3.50
CA SER A 6 26.02 -52.36 -3.52
C SER A 6 26.05 -50.90 -3.06
N ALA A 7 27.15 -50.49 -2.47
CA ALA A 7 27.32 -49.07 -2.06
C ALA A 7 27.05 -48.09 -3.19
N ALA A 8 27.38 -48.46 -4.41
CA ALA A 8 27.10 -47.65 -5.62
C ALA A 8 25.60 -47.51 -5.91
N GLN A 9 24.80 -48.57 -5.69
CA GLN A 9 23.34 -48.53 -5.86
C GLN A 9 22.68 -47.63 -4.81
N ILE A 10 23.15 -47.74 -3.54
CA ILE A 10 22.66 -46.86 -2.47
C ILE A 10 22.97 -45.40 -2.79
N PHE A 11 24.19 -45.10 -3.18
CA PHE A 11 24.61 -43.73 -3.57
C PHE A 11 23.76 -43.19 -4.71
N LEU A 12 23.59 -43.96 -5.78
CA LEU A 12 22.79 -43.55 -6.95
C LEU A 12 21.33 -43.28 -6.55
N THR A 13 20.74 -44.12 -5.70
CA THR A 13 19.38 -43.96 -5.21
C THR A 13 19.24 -42.69 -4.39
N LEU A 14 20.16 -42.37 -3.51
CA LEU A 14 20.14 -41.14 -2.70
C LEU A 14 20.27 -39.90 -3.56
N VAL A 15 21.12 -39.92 -4.61
CA VAL A 15 21.25 -38.81 -5.55
C VAL A 15 19.96 -38.58 -6.33
N ILE A 16 19.33 -39.65 -6.82
CA ILE A 16 18.06 -39.55 -7.57
C ILE A 16 16.95 -39.01 -6.67
N TYR A 17 16.77 -39.53 -5.47
CA TYR A 17 15.75 -39.02 -4.55
C TYR A 17 16.04 -37.60 -4.10
N GLY A 18 17.30 -37.24 -3.83
CA GLY A 18 17.71 -35.89 -3.52
C GLY A 18 17.36 -34.90 -4.65
N PHE A 19 17.61 -35.29 -5.88
CA PHE A 19 17.27 -34.49 -7.06
C PHE A 19 15.74 -34.33 -7.21
N PHE A 20 14.98 -35.43 -7.10
CA PHE A 20 13.52 -35.38 -7.19
C PHE A 20 12.85 -34.54 -6.09
N LEU A 21 13.49 -34.44 -4.91
CA LEU A 21 12.99 -33.61 -3.82
C LEU A 21 13.40 -32.13 -3.97
N ALA A 22 14.63 -31.89 -4.42
CA ALA A 22 15.18 -30.52 -4.54
C ALA A 22 14.55 -29.74 -5.69
N VAL A 23 14.32 -30.37 -6.84
CA VAL A 23 13.79 -29.69 -8.04
C VAL A 23 12.42 -29.04 -7.80
N PRO A 24 11.39 -29.74 -7.28
CA PRO A 24 10.10 -29.11 -7.04
C PRO A 24 10.18 -27.98 -6.00
N VAL A 25 11.01 -28.12 -4.98
CA VAL A 25 11.20 -27.07 -3.97
C VAL A 25 11.78 -25.80 -4.62
N VAL A 26 12.80 -25.94 -5.46
CA VAL A 26 13.39 -24.80 -6.18
C VAL A 26 12.37 -24.15 -7.10
N ILE A 27 11.55 -24.92 -7.82
CA ILE A 27 10.52 -24.41 -8.70
C ILE A 27 9.48 -23.60 -7.91
N VAL A 28 9.00 -24.13 -6.78
CA VAL A 28 8.02 -23.44 -5.93
C VAL A 28 8.59 -22.15 -5.37
N VAL A 29 9.83 -22.16 -4.86
CA VAL A 29 10.49 -20.95 -4.37
C VAL A 29 10.66 -19.92 -5.48
N ALA A 30 11.11 -20.32 -6.66
CA ALA A 30 11.24 -19.43 -7.81
C ALA A 30 9.89 -18.83 -8.23
N ALA A 31 8.82 -19.65 -8.28
CA ALA A 31 7.48 -19.18 -8.59
C ALA A 31 6.96 -18.17 -7.56
N VAL A 32 7.15 -18.42 -6.26
CA VAL A 32 6.77 -17.50 -5.19
C VAL A 32 7.53 -16.19 -5.30
N LEU A 33 8.83 -16.23 -5.56
CA LEU A 33 9.65 -15.02 -5.73
C LEU A 33 9.22 -14.23 -6.97
N LEU A 34 8.90 -14.91 -8.07
CA LEU A 34 8.40 -14.27 -9.28
C LEU A 34 7.05 -13.59 -9.04
N VAL A 35 6.10 -14.28 -8.40
CA VAL A 35 4.80 -13.71 -8.05
C VAL A 35 4.96 -12.50 -7.13
N ARG A 36 5.82 -12.58 -6.12
CA ARG A 36 6.13 -11.43 -5.23
C ARG A 36 6.71 -10.24 -6.00
N ARG A 37 7.59 -10.47 -6.98
CA ARG A 37 8.13 -9.41 -7.86
C ARG A 37 7.03 -8.78 -8.71
N LEU A 38 6.20 -9.59 -9.39
CA LEU A 38 5.10 -9.11 -10.21
C LEU A 38 4.06 -8.32 -9.41
N LEU A 39 3.75 -8.76 -8.18
CA LEU A 39 2.86 -8.03 -7.28
C LEU A 39 3.48 -6.73 -6.76
N ALA A 40 4.80 -6.71 -6.53
CA ALA A 40 5.53 -5.50 -6.15
C ALA A 40 5.55 -4.48 -7.30
N GLU A 41 5.79 -4.92 -8.53
CA GLU A 41 5.73 -4.06 -9.73
C GLU A 41 4.32 -3.52 -9.98
N ARG A 42 3.29 -4.34 -9.78
CA ARG A 42 1.88 -3.87 -9.87
C ARG A 42 1.55 -2.83 -8.81
N ARG A 43 2.10 -2.94 -7.60
CA ARG A 43 1.94 -1.91 -6.56
C ARG A 43 2.68 -0.62 -6.89
N LEU A 44 3.83 -0.71 -7.56
CA LEU A 44 4.60 0.45 -8.03
C LEU A 44 3.99 1.07 -9.29
N ALA A 45 3.39 0.25 -10.17
CA ALA A 45 2.67 0.70 -11.37
C ALA A 45 1.25 1.20 -11.08
N ALA A 46 0.72 1.03 -9.85
CA ALA A 46 -0.53 1.63 -9.43
C ALA A 46 -0.36 3.15 -9.32
N LYS A 47 -0.35 3.78 -10.49
CA LYS A 47 -0.47 5.20 -10.80
C LYS A 47 0.39 6.14 -9.93
N PRO A 48 1.60 6.49 -10.38
CA PRO A 48 2.37 7.58 -9.77
C PRO A 48 1.59 8.91 -9.77
N GLU A 49 0.65 9.07 -10.69
CA GLU A 49 -0.23 10.21 -10.81
C GLU A 49 -1.24 10.31 -9.67
N VAL A 50 -1.88 9.19 -9.29
CA VAL A 50 -2.80 9.16 -8.14
C VAL A 50 -2.05 9.35 -6.82
N ALA A 51 -0.82 8.84 -6.71
CA ALA A 51 0.00 9.04 -5.52
C ALA A 51 0.48 10.49 -5.38
N ARG A 52 0.76 11.18 -6.49
CA ARG A 52 1.07 12.63 -6.50
C ARG A 52 -0.16 13.46 -6.12
N SER A 53 -1.32 13.15 -6.70
CA SER A 53 -2.59 13.80 -6.36
C SER A 53 -2.94 13.60 -4.87
N ARG A 54 -2.76 12.39 -4.33
CA ARG A 54 -3.00 12.12 -2.91
C ARG A 54 -2.08 12.93 -1.99
N LYS A 55 -0.80 13.07 -2.33
CA LYS A 55 0.15 13.90 -1.56
C LYS A 55 -0.24 15.37 -1.60
N SER A 56 -0.65 15.85 -2.77
CA SER A 56 -1.09 17.24 -2.93
C SER A 56 -2.36 17.51 -2.12
N LEU A 57 -3.38 16.65 -2.16
CA LEU A 57 -4.59 16.81 -1.34
C LEU A 57 -4.26 16.77 0.16
N ALA A 58 -3.39 15.87 0.58
CA ALA A 58 -2.95 15.78 1.96
C ALA A 58 -2.28 17.08 2.44
N GLN A 59 -1.46 17.67 1.60
CA GLN A 59 -0.81 18.96 1.89
C GLN A 59 -1.82 20.11 1.95
N VAL A 60 -2.80 20.14 1.04
CA VAL A 60 -3.87 21.13 1.04
C VAL A 60 -4.69 21.03 2.32
N LEU A 61 -5.14 19.83 2.69
CA LEU A 61 -5.90 19.62 3.92
C LEU A 61 -5.14 20.06 5.17
N ARG A 62 -3.86 19.72 5.25
CA ARG A 62 -3.01 20.12 6.36
C ARG A 62 -2.83 21.65 6.42
N ALA A 63 -2.58 22.29 5.27
CA ALA A 63 -2.41 23.75 5.21
C ALA A 63 -3.65 24.48 5.70
N HIS A 64 -4.84 24.10 5.21
CA HIS A 64 -6.11 24.69 5.66
C HIS A 64 -6.38 24.50 7.15
N ARG A 65 -6.04 23.31 7.70
CA ARG A 65 -6.13 23.08 9.15
C ARG A 65 -5.20 23.99 9.95
N GLU A 66 -3.95 24.13 9.50
CA GLU A 66 -2.95 24.97 10.18
C GLU A 66 -3.34 26.45 10.08
N GLU A 67 -3.87 26.89 8.96
CA GLU A 67 -4.41 28.25 8.76
C GLU A 67 -5.62 28.52 9.67
N ALA A 68 -6.49 27.53 9.85
CA ALA A 68 -7.60 27.59 10.79
C ALA A 68 -7.17 27.46 12.26
N HIS A 69 -5.85 27.35 12.54
CA HIS A 69 -5.28 27.16 13.89
C HIS A 69 -5.84 25.96 14.65
N MET A 70 -6.22 24.91 13.94
CA MET A 70 -6.80 23.69 14.52
C MET A 70 -5.75 22.60 14.71
N THR A 71 -5.91 21.78 15.75
CA THR A 71 -5.17 20.52 15.91
C THR A 71 -5.89 19.38 15.19
N GLN A 72 -5.17 18.31 14.82
CA GLN A 72 -5.79 17.10 14.27
C GLN A 72 -6.85 16.51 15.19
N GLU A 73 -6.67 16.62 16.49
CA GLU A 73 -7.64 16.17 17.51
C GLU A 73 -8.92 16.99 17.44
N LEU A 74 -8.81 18.32 17.34
CA LEU A 74 -9.97 19.20 17.24
C LEU A 74 -10.78 18.94 15.97
N VAL A 75 -10.11 18.77 14.84
CA VAL A 75 -10.77 18.40 13.58
C VAL A 75 -11.48 17.06 13.71
N ALA A 76 -10.82 16.06 14.30
CA ALA A 76 -11.40 14.74 14.52
C ALA A 76 -12.68 14.80 15.38
N GLN A 77 -12.67 15.60 16.44
CA GLN A 77 -13.83 15.83 17.30
C GLN A 77 -15.01 16.47 16.54
N HIS A 78 -14.74 17.51 15.76
CA HIS A 78 -15.77 18.18 14.95
C HIS A 78 -16.40 17.26 13.91
N MET A 79 -15.60 16.37 13.33
CA MET A 79 -16.04 15.46 12.28
C MET A 79 -16.59 14.12 12.80
N GLY A 80 -16.50 13.85 14.08
CA GLY A 80 -16.91 12.56 14.64
C GLY A 80 -16.06 11.37 14.15
N VAL A 81 -14.78 11.60 13.84
CA VAL A 81 -13.84 10.57 13.38
C VAL A 81 -12.68 10.43 14.35
N SER A 82 -11.82 9.42 14.16
CA SER A 82 -10.63 9.29 14.99
C SER A 82 -9.53 10.27 14.55
N ARG A 83 -8.69 10.75 15.49
CA ARG A 83 -7.50 11.52 15.19
C ARG A 83 -6.59 10.80 14.18
N GLN A 84 -6.50 9.46 14.27
CA GLN A 84 -5.71 8.67 13.34
C GLN A 84 -6.23 8.76 11.90
N ALA A 85 -7.55 8.87 11.68
CA ALA A 85 -8.12 9.07 10.36
C ALA A 85 -7.65 10.41 9.77
N VAL A 86 -7.76 11.49 10.52
CA VAL A 86 -7.28 12.82 10.10
C VAL A 86 -5.77 12.79 9.80
N SER A 87 -4.98 12.16 10.66
CA SER A 87 -3.54 12.01 10.45
C SER A 87 -3.21 11.24 9.16
N LYS A 88 -3.95 10.19 8.84
CA LYS A 88 -3.79 9.42 7.61
C LYS A 88 -4.16 10.22 6.36
N TRP A 89 -5.18 11.06 6.43
CA TRP A 89 -5.56 11.95 5.34
C TRP A 89 -4.48 13.01 5.07
N GLU A 90 -3.93 13.60 6.11
CA GLU A 90 -2.88 14.63 5.99
C GLU A 90 -1.50 14.06 5.66
N SER A 91 -1.27 12.78 5.88
CA SER A 91 -0.04 12.08 5.46
C SER A 91 -0.14 11.48 4.05
N GLY A 92 -1.33 11.46 3.46
CA GLY A 92 -1.60 10.81 2.18
C GLY A 92 -1.65 9.27 2.25
N ALA A 93 -1.70 8.70 3.45
CA ALA A 93 -1.83 7.26 3.64
C ALA A 93 -3.21 6.74 3.21
N THR A 94 -4.25 7.55 3.42
CA THR A 94 -5.61 7.30 2.93
C THR A 94 -6.24 8.62 2.50
N GLU A 95 -7.29 8.55 1.69
CA GLU A 95 -8.10 9.71 1.31
C GLU A 95 -9.36 9.79 2.18
N PRO A 96 -9.85 11.00 2.49
CA PRO A 96 -11.18 11.16 3.05
C PRO A 96 -12.25 10.72 2.05
N SER A 97 -13.37 10.20 2.53
CA SER A 97 -14.55 9.99 1.68
C SER A 97 -15.06 11.35 1.15
N THR A 98 -15.86 11.33 0.09
CA THR A 98 -16.47 12.56 -0.45
C THR A 98 -17.25 13.32 0.62
N THR A 99 -17.98 12.62 1.48
CA THR A 99 -18.71 13.22 2.61
C THR A 99 -17.76 13.91 3.58
N ASN A 100 -16.68 13.23 3.97
CA ASN A 100 -15.69 13.79 4.88
C ASN A 100 -14.94 14.98 4.25
N LEU A 101 -14.67 14.95 2.94
CA LEU A 101 -14.06 16.07 2.24
C LEU A 101 -14.97 17.31 2.24
N MET A 102 -16.27 17.12 2.04
CA MET A 102 -17.26 18.21 2.11
C MET A 102 -17.36 18.80 3.52
N GLU A 103 -17.31 17.97 4.55
CA GLU A 103 -17.33 18.41 5.94
C GLU A 103 -16.05 19.13 6.35
N LEU A 104 -14.88 18.62 5.93
CA LEU A 104 -13.61 19.33 6.10
C LEU A 104 -13.63 20.70 5.45
N ALA A 105 -14.12 20.80 4.22
CA ALA A 105 -14.24 22.07 3.53
C ALA A 105 -15.12 23.07 4.29
N ARG A 106 -16.27 22.62 4.79
CA ARG A 106 -17.14 23.45 5.63
C ARG A 106 -16.46 23.90 6.92
N LEU A 107 -15.75 22.98 7.57
CA LEU A 107 -15.02 23.27 8.82
C LEU A 107 -13.92 24.33 8.58
N TYR A 108 -13.26 24.28 7.44
CA TYR A 108 -12.21 25.24 7.06
C TYR A 108 -12.76 26.52 6.37
N GLY A 109 -14.09 26.67 6.24
CA GLY A 109 -14.72 27.84 5.65
C GLY A 109 -14.55 27.96 4.13
N THR A 110 -14.38 26.83 3.45
CA THR A 110 -14.19 26.74 2.00
C THR A 110 -15.15 25.72 1.36
N THR A 111 -14.99 25.42 0.08
CA THR A 111 -15.73 24.36 -0.59
C THR A 111 -14.84 23.19 -0.97
N ALA A 112 -15.41 22.00 -1.10
CA ALA A 112 -14.64 20.81 -1.54
C ALA A 112 -14.05 21.03 -2.96
N ALA A 113 -14.76 21.79 -3.82
CA ALA A 113 -14.28 22.14 -5.15
C ALA A 113 -13.03 23.04 -5.08
N ASP A 114 -12.99 23.99 -4.16
CA ASP A 114 -11.84 24.87 -3.99
C ASP A 114 -10.64 24.11 -3.43
N LEU A 115 -10.84 23.25 -2.43
CA LEU A 115 -9.79 22.34 -1.93
C LEU A 115 -9.18 21.48 -3.05
N LEU A 116 -10.03 20.96 -3.95
CA LEU A 116 -9.57 20.15 -5.08
C LEU A 116 -8.86 20.97 -6.16
N ARG A 117 -9.25 22.24 -6.38
CA ARG A 117 -8.55 23.13 -7.33
C ARG A 117 -7.13 23.47 -6.88
N GLU A 118 -6.88 23.48 -5.59
CA GLU A 118 -5.54 23.70 -5.04
C GLU A 118 -4.64 22.48 -5.19
N VAL A 119 -5.21 21.29 -5.49
CA VAL A 119 -4.43 20.08 -5.71
C VAL A 119 -3.69 20.18 -7.05
N GLU A 120 -2.37 20.09 -7.00
CA GLU A 120 -1.52 20.16 -8.19
C GLU A 120 -1.82 18.99 -9.15
N GLY A 121 -2.10 19.32 -10.43
CA GLY A 121 -2.43 18.33 -11.45
C GLY A 121 -3.88 17.84 -11.42
N TRP A 122 -4.76 18.46 -10.61
CA TRP A 122 -6.19 18.18 -10.70
C TRP A 122 -6.79 18.82 -11.95
N VAL A 123 -7.36 18.00 -12.82
CA VAL A 123 -8.11 18.44 -14.01
C VAL A 123 -9.57 18.05 -13.79
N PRO A 124 -10.52 19.00 -13.84
CA PRO A 124 -11.95 18.73 -13.67
C PRO A 124 -12.54 17.85 -14.78
#